data_c08e2923a18051d6ca7b49ea5f29b4f0
#
_entry.id   c08e2923a18051d6ca7b49ea5f29b4f0
#
_cell.length_a   1.000
_cell.length_b   1.000
_cell.length_c   1.000
_cell.angle_alpha   90.00
_cell.angle_beta   90.00
_cell.angle_gamma   90.00
#
_symmetry.space_group_name_H-M   'P 1'
#
loop_
_entity.id
_entity.type
_entity.pdbx_description
1 polymer ?
#
loop_
_entity_poly.entity_id
_entity_poly.type
_entity_poly.pdbx_seq_one_letter_code
_entity_poly.pdbx_strand_id
1 'polypeptide(L)'
;RREKRQLNGAMGATMAIVVLFLILAATVGIPHNMMGADASNGHWLPPVEERSGKLYDNSDVFSRVSWNGSHNISVVQSIFVDVPAITLSDGGAGATGDAEVHLGLWLPEIEGCDYSAGNVTEECKVPIIAEIGPYYNDGDVDALTPADRLGRFLIENFVPHGFGVAQVSVFGTGESNHCMDLMGHDEMEGIKAAVDWLGQQPWSNGKVGAIGKSYDGSTPWNAAASGSEHLATIVPMSGLIGLHELMWRNGSMEARGPIMHNGVYGSFGIDGDSEDAHNLCEGYMEGYYAGPAAYLTGDDLSWANSDYWTERYFLDRAMEEYNGSIYIIHGMQDWNVDPHMAFPTHQIAIDHGFEVKGLYGQWTHDYPDRASGHDEGIGFPWSLRWDWADDLLEWFDFYLRDQGPQPRLIAEIQDDMGGWRVEDTYPPLDTEWNVTTLDQCEVVSGGAIVTTTSETVLDCGAMEEDFRIIGMPTLHMGARISIAATSGHLFIEMQRGSDGAHLGHAVMDLRFSDGGREGSVLIPGETVLAQMEFLPMDVVLPAGDNLILIITQTGEDYVPSPVSTLPVTIFLDDRSTLSLSTITRTCEDLFLPPMQEEYPMCID
;
A
#
# COMPACT_ATOMS: atom_id res chain seq x y z
N ARG A 1 -13.56 29.81 -30.60
CA ARG A 1 -12.22 29.70 -31.30
C ARG A 1 -11.05 29.98 -30.38
N ARG A 2 -11.19 30.72 -29.28
CA ARG A 2 -10.15 30.90 -28.23
C ARG A 2 -10.09 29.67 -27.30
N GLU A 3 -11.25 29.17 -26.90
CA GLU A 3 -11.36 27.95 -26.04
C GLU A 3 -10.79 26.71 -26.75
N LYS A 4 -11.14 26.45 -28.03
CA LYS A 4 -10.52 25.35 -28.79
C LYS A 4 -8.99 25.47 -28.96
N ARG A 5 -8.41 26.68 -28.89
CA ARG A 5 -6.95 26.85 -28.92
C ARG A 5 -6.30 26.60 -27.58
N GLN A 6 -6.98 26.87 -26.47
CA GLN A 6 -6.49 26.53 -25.14
C GLN A 6 -6.59 25.03 -24.88
N LEU A 7 -7.70 24.37 -25.22
CA LEU A 7 -7.81 22.91 -25.13
C LEU A 7 -6.74 22.18 -25.98
N ASN A 8 -6.54 22.60 -27.22
CA ASN A 8 -5.51 22.01 -28.07
C ASN A 8 -4.08 22.31 -27.59
N GLY A 9 -3.87 23.39 -26.86
CA GLY A 9 -2.59 23.72 -26.21
C GLY A 9 -2.34 22.83 -24.98
N ALA A 10 -3.36 22.64 -24.15
CA ALA A 10 -3.28 21.74 -22.99
C ALA A 10 -3.08 20.28 -23.42
N MET A 11 -3.88 19.77 -24.34
CA MET A 11 -3.70 18.41 -24.89
C MET A 11 -2.30 18.21 -25.51
N GLY A 12 -1.77 19.22 -26.19
CA GLY A 12 -0.41 19.14 -26.75
C GLY A 12 0.69 19.12 -25.68
N ALA A 13 0.53 19.86 -24.60
CA ALA A 13 1.42 19.84 -23.46
C ALA A 13 1.32 18.50 -22.69
N THR A 14 0.12 18.01 -22.49
CA THR A 14 -0.17 16.70 -21.87
C THR A 14 0.47 15.56 -22.65
N MET A 15 0.29 15.50 -23.96
CA MET A 15 0.95 14.50 -24.81
C MET A 15 2.48 14.61 -24.76
N ALA A 16 3.03 15.82 -24.70
CA ALA A 16 4.46 16.02 -24.60
C ALA A 16 5.02 15.55 -23.24
N ILE A 17 4.31 15.75 -22.15
CA ILE A 17 4.68 15.30 -20.82
C ILE A 17 4.57 13.77 -20.74
N VAL A 18 3.48 13.17 -21.20
CA VAL A 18 3.33 11.71 -21.26
C VAL A 18 4.41 11.06 -22.13
N VAL A 19 4.73 11.64 -23.29
CA VAL A 19 5.81 11.17 -24.15
C VAL A 19 7.18 11.33 -23.47
N LEU A 20 7.37 12.41 -22.69
CA LEU A 20 8.61 12.63 -21.94
C LEU A 20 8.75 11.61 -20.79
N PHE A 21 7.65 11.30 -20.09
CA PHE A 21 7.64 10.24 -19.06
C PHE A 21 7.85 8.85 -19.67
N LEU A 22 7.22 8.55 -20.79
CA LEU A 22 7.45 7.30 -21.53
C LEU A 22 8.90 7.17 -22.04
N ILE A 23 9.52 8.29 -22.45
CA ILE A 23 10.92 8.31 -22.86
C ILE A 23 11.84 8.17 -21.63
N LEU A 24 11.52 8.81 -20.50
CA LEU A 24 12.26 8.65 -19.25
C LEU A 24 12.14 7.22 -18.71
N ALA A 25 10.94 6.66 -18.66
CA ALA A 25 10.71 5.26 -18.29
C ALA A 25 11.46 4.29 -19.24
N ALA A 26 11.46 4.56 -20.55
CA ALA A 26 12.19 3.75 -21.52
C ALA A 26 13.71 3.90 -21.45
N THR A 27 14.23 5.03 -20.92
CA THR A 27 15.66 5.27 -20.78
C THR A 27 16.23 4.82 -19.44
N VAL A 28 15.39 4.75 -18.41
CA VAL A 28 15.77 4.27 -17.05
C VAL A 28 15.54 2.76 -16.90
N GLY A 29 14.83 2.15 -17.84
CA GLY A 29 14.29 0.80 -17.74
C GLY A 29 12.92 0.83 -17.07
N ILE A 30 12.00 -0.02 -17.51
CA ILE A 30 10.76 -0.28 -16.78
C ILE A 30 11.19 -1.16 -15.60
N PRO A 31 10.99 -0.73 -14.35
CA PRO A 31 11.32 -1.59 -13.22
C PRO A 31 10.63 -2.94 -13.37
N HIS A 32 11.31 -4.02 -13.05
CA HIS A 32 10.80 -5.39 -13.17
C HIS A 32 9.47 -5.57 -12.42
N ASN A 33 9.28 -4.81 -11.34
CA ASN A 33 8.08 -4.81 -10.51
C ASN A 33 6.81 -4.27 -11.16
N MET A 34 6.92 -3.54 -12.28
CA MET A 34 5.72 -3.05 -12.98
C MET A 34 4.96 -4.13 -13.75
N MET A 35 5.56 -5.27 -13.96
CA MET A 35 4.95 -6.38 -14.71
C MET A 35 4.30 -7.42 -13.82
N GLY A 36 3.95 -7.07 -12.59
CA GLY A 36 3.47 -8.03 -11.60
C GLY A 36 4.45 -9.19 -11.55
N ALA A 37 5.25 -9.29 -10.50
CA ALA A 37 6.17 -10.41 -10.37
C ALA A 37 5.42 -11.67 -10.77
N ASP A 38 5.83 -12.22 -11.89
CA ASP A 38 5.22 -13.44 -12.37
C ASP A 38 5.61 -14.51 -11.35
N ALA A 39 4.72 -14.80 -10.41
CA ALA A 39 4.89 -15.86 -9.41
C ALA A 39 5.23 -17.21 -10.05
N SER A 40 5.22 -17.27 -11.39
CA SER A 40 5.59 -18.44 -12.20
C SER A 40 7.09 -18.75 -12.19
N ASN A 41 7.97 -17.86 -11.72
CA ASN A 41 9.41 -18.16 -11.67
C ASN A 41 9.84 -19.10 -10.54
N GLY A 42 8.90 -19.63 -9.78
CA GLY A 42 8.95 -20.92 -9.11
C GLY A 42 10.18 -21.28 -8.24
N HIS A 43 11.12 -20.36 -8.04
CA HIS A 43 12.38 -20.67 -7.33
C HIS A 43 12.20 -20.91 -5.82
N TRP A 44 11.09 -20.46 -5.28
CA TRP A 44 10.86 -20.44 -3.82
C TRP A 44 9.73 -21.36 -3.36
N LEU A 45 8.95 -21.88 -4.27
CA LEU A 45 7.90 -22.81 -3.92
C LEU A 45 8.48 -24.23 -3.74
N PRO A 46 8.11 -24.97 -2.69
CA PRO A 46 8.45 -26.39 -2.61
C PRO A 46 7.95 -27.12 -3.84
N PRO A 47 8.57 -28.22 -4.24
CA PRO A 47 8.01 -29.09 -5.26
C PRO A 47 6.54 -29.38 -5.00
N VAL A 48 5.74 -29.47 -6.07
CA VAL A 48 4.27 -29.64 -5.97
C VAL A 48 3.90 -30.82 -5.06
N GLU A 49 4.72 -31.87 -5.07
CA GLU A 49 4.56 -33.06 -4.23
C GLU A 49 4.73 -32.75 -2.73
N GLU A 50 5.53 -31.75 -2.39
CA GLU A 50 5.82 -31.34 -1.01
C GLU A 50 4.79 -30.35 -0.46
N ARG A 51 3.96 -29.75 -1.33
CA ARG A 51 2.93 -28.76 -0.94
C ARG A 51 1.62 -29.39 -0.48
N SER A 52 1.62 -30.63 -0.06
CA SER A 52 0.38 -31.33 0.35
C SER A 52 -0.73 -31.32 -0.71
N GLY A 53 -0.36 -31.27 -2.00
CA GLY A 53 -1.29 -31.22 -3.13
C GLY A 53 -1.93 -29.84 -3.37
N LYS A 54 -1.46 -28.80 -2.70
CA LYS A 54 -1.95 -27.42 -2.91
C LYS A 54 -1.09 -26.68 -3.92
N LEU A 55 -1.73 -25.88 -4.76
CA LEU A 55 -1.07 -25.03 -5.76
C LEU A 55 -1.03 -23.59 -5.26
N TYR A 56 0.11 -23.17 -4.77
CA TYR A 56 0.29 -21.84 -4.20
C TYR A 56 0.55 -20.75 -5.23
N ASP A 57 0.92 -21.13 -6.45
CA ASP A 57 1.17 -20.26 -7.59
C ASP A 57 -0.08 -20.00 -8.45
N ASN A 58 -1.22 -20.56 -8.05
CA ASN A 58 -2.47 -20.41 -8.78
C ASN A 58 -3.34 -19.34 -8.13
N SER A 59 -3.75 -18.33 -8.89
CA SER A 59 -4.65 -17.27 -8.45
C SER A 59 -6.00 -17.77 -7.92
N ASP A 60 -6.41 -18.96 -8.37
CA ASP A 60 -7.66 -19.60 -7.94
C ASP A 60 -7.55 -20.33 -6.59
N VAL A 61 -6.34 -20.53 -6.08
CA VAL A 61 -6.10 -21.21 -4.80
C VAL A 61 -5.86 -20.18 -3.71
N PHE A 62 -6.65 -20.23 -2.65
CA PHE A 62 -6.55 -19.39 -1.48
C PHE A 62 -6.90 -20.17 -0.21
N SER A 63 -6.56 -19.63 0.94
CA SER A 63 -6.90 -20.23 2.24
C SER A 63 -8.42 -20.35 2.39
N ARG A 64 -8.84 -21.35 3.16
CA ARG A 64 -10.25 -21.65 3.40
C ARG A 64 -10.51 -21.70 4.88
N VAL A 65 -11.68 -21.22 5.28
CA VAL A 65 -12.18 -21.47 6.62
C VAL A 65 -12.17 -22.98 6.88
N SER A 66 -11.59 -23.38 8.00
CA SER A 66 -11.26 -24.78 8.28
C SER A 66 -12.48 -25.70 8.47
N TRP A 67 -13.67 -25.13 8.67
CA TRP A 67 -14.93 -25.88 8.73
C TRP A 67 -15.91 -25.42 7.63
N ASN A 68 -16.87 -26.26 7.33
CA ASN A 68 -17.86 -25.95 6.30
C ASN A 68 -18.90 -24.95 6.80
N GLY A 69 -19.17 -23.93 6.02
CA GLY A 69 -20.31 -23.05 6.21
C GLY A 69 -21.65 -23.80 6.02
N SER A 70 -22.72 -23.25 6.58
CA SER A 70 -24.05 -23.87 6.61
C SER A 70 -25.00 -23.34 5.54
N HIS A 71 -24.64 -22.27 4.84
CA HIS A 71 -25.53 -21.60 3.89
C HIS A 71 -25.06 -21.71 2.46
N ASN A 72 -26.01 -21.75 1.52
CA ASN A 72 -25.70 -21.54 0.12
C ASN A 72 -25.47 -20.04 -0.15
N ILE A 73 -24.80 -19.78 -1.26
CA ILE A 73 -24.57 -18.42 -1.76
C ILE A 73 -25.74 -18.05 -2.68
N SER A 74 -26.38 -16.91 -2.43
CA SER A 74 -27.45 -16.41 -3.30
C SER A 74 -26.94 -16.07 -4.69
N VAL A 75 -27.85 -15.93 -5.65
CA VAL A 75 -27.54 -15.26 -6.91
C VAL A 75 -27.17 -13.80 -6.59
N VAL A 76 -26.16 -13.30 -7.27
CA VAL A 76 -25.74 -11.92 -7.15
C VAL A 76 -26.87 -10.94 -7.48
N GLN A 77 -26.94 -9.87 -6.71
CA GLN A 77 -27.87 -8.75 -6.95
C GLN A 77 -27.07 -7.55 -7.42
N SER A 78 -27.49 -6.96 -8.55
CA SER A 78 -26.97 -5.68 -9.05
C SER A 78 -27.76 -4.55 -8.42
N ILE A 79 -27.08 -3.63 -7.73
CA ILE A 79 -27.69 -2.56 -6.95
C ILE A 79 -27.05 -1.22 -7.35
N PHE A 80 -27.89 -0.22 -7.55
CA PHE A 80 -27.48 1.17 -7.71
C PHE A 80 -27.87 1.95 -6.46
N VAL A 81 -26.93 2.68 -5.90
CA VAL A 81 -27.09 3.46 -4.67
C VAL A 81 -26.98 4.94 -5.00
N ASP A 82 -28.06 5.67 -4.78
CA ASP A 82 -28.11 7.12 -4.98
C ASP A 82 -27.09 7.85 -4.09
N VAL A 83 -26.32 8.75 -4.67
CA VAL A 83 -25.42 9.65 -3.95
C VAL A 83 -25.95 11.07 -4.03
N PRO A 84 -26.23 11.76 -2.90
CA PRO A 84 -26.82 13.08 -2.94
C PRO A 84 -25.93 14.09 -3.65
N ALA A 85 -26.37 14.66 -4.77
CA ALA A 85 -25.60 15.62 -5.56
C ALA A 85 -25.07 16.82 -4.74
N ILE A 86 -25.75 17.18 -3.63
CA ILE A 86 -25.34 18.29 -2.76
C ILE A 86 -24.05 17.99 -1.99
N THR A 87 -23.66 16.73 -1.86
CA THR A 87 -22.43 16.33 -1.16
C THR A 87 -21.23 16.32 -2.09
N LEU A 88 -21.45 16.32 -3.41
CA LEU A 88 -20.41 16.28 -4.43
C LEU A 88 -19.85 17.66 -4.74
N SER A 89 -18.57 17.73 -5.02
CA SER A 89 -17.81 18.97 -5.24
C SER A 89 -18.34 19.80 -6.42
N ASP A 90 -18.83 19.13 -7.48
CA ASP A 90 -19.39 19.75 -8.68
C ASP A 90 -20.93 19.79 -8.67
N GLY A 91 -21.58 19.40 -7.56
CA GLY A 91 -23.03 19.30 -7.46
C GLY A 91 -23.62 18.19 -8.30
N GLY A 92 -22.83 17.16 -8.63
CA GLY A 92 -23.23 16.03 -9.45
C GLY A 92 -23.15 16.28 -10.96
N ALA A 93 -22.52 17.37 -11.40
CA ALA A 93 -22.42 17.71 -12.83
C ALA A 93 -21.53 16.71 -13.61
N GLY A 94 -20.65 15.98 -12.92
CA GLY A 94 -19.86 14.90 -13.51
C GLY A 94 -20.62 13.62 -13.83
N ALA A 95 -21.86 13.48 -13.32
CA ALA A 95 -22.72 12.33 -13.59
C ALA A 95 -23.58 12.53 -14.84
N THR A 96 -24.00 11.45 -15.52
CA THR A 96 -24.94 11.48 -16.66
C THR A 96 -26.41 11.42 -16.25
N GLY A 97 -26.68 11.64 -15.00
CA GLY A 97 -28.02 11.61 -14.39
C GLY A 97 -27.92 11.96 -12.93
N ASP A 98 -28.71 11.30 -12.10
CA ASP A 98 -28.45 11.31 -10.65
C ASP A 98 -27.18 10.51 -10.39
N ALA A 99 -26.30 10.98 -9.50
CA ALA A 99 -25.07 10.26 -9.18
C ALA A 99 -25.38 8.98 -8.41
N GLU A 100 -24.90 7.85 -8.92
CA GLU A 100 -25.15 6.52 -8.37
C GLU A 100 -23.84 5.71 -8.29
N VAL A 101 -23.69 4.94 -7.22
CA VAL A 101 -22.65 3.95 -7.06
C VAL A 101 -23.24 2.57 -7.32
N HIS A 102 -22.61 1.79 -8.18
CA HIS A 102 -22.99 0.43 -8.50
C HIS A 102 -22.29 -0.59 -7.59
N LEU A 103 -23.01 -1.61 -7.14
CA LEU A 103 -22.45 -2.73 -6.38
C LEU A 103 -23.09 -4.07 -6.71
N GLY A 104 -22.29 -5.14 -6.63
CA GLY A 104 -22.76 -6.51 -6.61
C GLY A 104 -22.88 -7.01 -5.18
N LEU A 105 -24.00 -7.66 -4.85
CA LEU A 105 -24.29 -8.15 -3.50
C LEU A 105 -24.60 -9.65 -3.50
N TRP A 106 -23.90 -10.41 -2.67
CA TRP A 106 -24.12 -11.83 -2.38
C TRP A 106 -24.57 -12.00 -0.93
N LEU A 107 -25.68 -12.67 -0.74
CA LEU A 107 -26.23 -12.94 0.60
C LEU A 107 -26.25 -14.45 0.88
N PRO A 108 -26.16 -14.89 2.14
CA PRO A 108 -26.35 -16.29 2.51
C PRO A 108 -27.81 -16.68 2.37
N GLU A 109 -28.09 -17.84 1.77
CA GLU A 109 -29.44 -18.40 1.74
C GLU A 109 -29.74 -19.08 3.10
N ILE A 110 -30.35 -18.31 4.01
CA ILE A 110 -30.74 -18.79 5.34
C ILE A 110 -32.16 -19.35 5.28
N GLU A 111 -32.34 -20.58 5.74
CA GLU A 111 -33.67 -21.25 5.71
C GLU A 111 -34.71 -20.45 6.50
N GLY A 112 -35.82 -20.14 5.83
CA GLY A 112 -36.92 -19.36 6.42
C GLY A 112 -36.75 -17.84 6.39
N CYS A 113 -35.66 -17.33 5.82
CA CYS A 113 -35.42 -15.89 5.66
C CYS A 113 -35.81 -15.42 4.26
N ASP A 114 -36.55 -14.32 4.20
CA ASP A 114 -36.91 -13.62 2.96
C ASP A 114 -36.37 -12.20 3.01
N TYR A 115 -35.26 -11.95 2.33
CA TYR A 115 -34.60 -10.65 2.29
C TYR A 115 -35.38 -9.61 1.47
N SER A 116 -36.32 -10.03 0.64
CA SER A 116 -37.21 -9.13 -0.10
C SER A 116 -38.35 -8.58 0.77
N ALA A 117 -38.58 -9.18 1.95
CA ALA A 117 -39.58 -8.73 2.89
C ALA A 117 -39.14 -7.43 3.56
N GLY A 118 -40.01 -6.42 3.57
CA GLY A 118 -39.73 -5.13 4.22
C GLY A 118 -39.61 -5.20 5.75
N ASN A 119 -39.77 -6.38 6.36
CA ASN A 119 -39.63 -6.63 7.78
C ASN A 119 -38.97 -7.98 8.01
N VAL A 120 -37.65 -7.99 8.03
CA VAL A 120 -36.80 -9.17 8.25
C VAL A 120 -36.64 -9.39 9.75
N THR A 121 -36.77 -10.64 10.23
CA THR A 121 -36.57 -10.97 11.66
C THR A 121 -35.10 -10.83 12.03
N GLU A 122 -34.82 -10.61 13.33
CA GLU A 122 -33.43 -10.43 13.81
C GLU A 122 -32.51 -11.62 13.48
N GLU A 123 -33.07 -12.85 13.48
CA GLU A 123 -32.28 -14.05 13.14
C GLU A 123 -31.89 -14.14 11.66
N CYS A 124 -32.54 -13.34 10.82
CA CYS A 124 -32.25 -13.25 9.39
C CYS A 124 -31.33 -12.07 9.02
N LYS A 125 -30.97 -11.24 9.97
CA LYS A 125 -30.07 -10.12 9.71
C LYS A 125 -28.64 -10.58 9.62
N VAL A 126 -27.91 -10.06 8.63
CA VAL A 126 -26.53 -10.43 8.35
C VAL A 126 -25.62 -9.19 8.35
N PRO A 127 -24.40 -9.29 8.84
CA PRO A 127 -23.38 -8.27 8.65
C PRO A 127 -22.85 -8.33 7.21
N ILE A 128 -22.26 -7.24 6.76
CA ILE A 128 -21.71 -7.14 5.40
C ILE A 128 -20.21 -6.97 5.45
N ILE A 129 -19.51 -7.67 4.56
CA ILE A 129 -18.11 -7.46 4.22
C ILE A 129 -18.08 -6.80 2.84
N ALA A 130 -17.54 -5.60 2.75
CA ALA A 130 -17.45 -4.83 1.52
C ALA A 130 -15.99 -4.77 1.02
N GLU A 131 -15.80 -5.13 -0.24
CA GLU A 131 -14.62 -4.83 -1.05
C GLU A 131 -14.98 -3.65 -1.96
N ILE A 132 -14.19 -2.58 -1.97
CA ILE A 132 -14.53 -1.34 -2.65
C ILE A 132 -13.35 -0.92 -3.51
N GLY A 133 -13.57 -0.64 -4.80
CA GLY A 133 -12.48 -0.23 -5.66
C GLY A 133 -12.82 -0.16 -7.15
N PRO A 134 -11.80 0.00 -8.01
CA PRO A 134 -11.98 0.18 -9.45
C PRO A 134 -11.91 -1.13 -10.27
N TYR A 135 -11.70 -2.30 -9.63
CA TYR A 135 -11.22 -3.50 -10.34
C TYR A 135 -12.32 -4.45 -10.81
N TYR A 136 -13.61 -4.18 -10.56
CA TYR A 136 -14.68 -5.17 -10.80
C TYR A 136 -15.27 -5.11 -12.19
N ASN A 137 -14.93 -4.09 -12.96
CA ASN A 137 -15.51 -3.80 -14.25
C ASN A 137 -14.56 -2.98 -15.11
N ASP A 138 -13.58 -3.64 -15.67
CA ASP A 138 -12.55 -3.10 -16.55
C ASP A 138 -12.85 -3.40 -18.04
N GLY A 139 -14.03 -3.08 -18.50
CA GLY A 139 -14.46 -3.31 -19.87
C GLY A 139 -15.14 -4.66 -20.12
N ASP A 140 -14.72 -5.71 -19.43
CA ASP A 140 -15.25 -7.07 -19.57
C ASP A 140 -15.81 -7.63 -18.25
N VAL A 141 -15.54 -6.97 -17.14
CA VAL A 141 -15.90 -7.41 -15.78
C VAL A 141 -16.74 -6.31 -15.14
N ASP A 142 -17.88 -6.67 -14.64
CA ASP A 142 -18.76 -5.78 -13.88
C ASP A 142 -18.86 -6.24 -12.41
N ALA A 143 -19.52 -5.46 -11.56
CA ALA A 143 -19.69 -5.81 -10.16
C ALA A 143 -20.49 -7.12 -9.93
N LEU A 144 -21.05 -7.71 -10.97
CA LEU A 144 -21.69 -9.03 -10.95
C LEU A 144 -20.70 -10.17 -11.14
N THR A 145 -19.47 -9.86 -11.57
CA THR A 145 -18.39 -10.83 -11.76
C THR A 145 -17.34 -10.57 -10.69
N PRO A 146 -17.14 -11.51 -9.73
CA PRO A 146 -16.15 -11.32 -8.68
C PRO A 146 -14.77 -11.06 -9.28
N ALA A 147 -14.08 -10.05 -8.77
CA ALA A 147 -12.69 -9.81 -9.10
C ALA A 147 -11.83 -11.04 -8.73
N ASP A 148 -10.76 -11.22 -9.47
CA ASP A 148 -9.86 -12.33 -9.24
C ASP A 148 -9.39 -12.37 -7.78
N ARG A 149 -9.37 -13.56 -7.25
CA ARG A 149 -8.90 -13.95 -5.94
C ARG A 149 -9.64 -13.32 -4.75
N LEU A 150 -9.53 -12.02 -4.43
CA LEU A 150 -10.10 -11.51 -3.17
C LEU A 150 -11.62 -11.58 -3.17
N GLY A 151 -12.29 -11.15 -4.21
CA GLY A 151 -13.75 -11.26 -4.31
C GLY A 151 -14.21 -12.72 -4.18
N ARG A 152 -13.58 -13.65 -4.89
CA ARG A 152 -13.85 -15.08 -4.75
C ARG A 152 -13.53 -15.61 -3.37
N PHE A 153 -12.41 -15.19 -2.79
CA PHE A 153 -12.02 -15.53 -1.43
C PHE A 153 -13.09 -15.10 -0.42
N LEU A 154 -13.57 -13.87 -0.53
CA LEU A 154 -14.61 -13.34 0.37
C LEU A 154 -15.94 -14.09 0.20
N ILE A 155 -16.41 -14.24 -1.03
CA ILE A 155 -17.70 -14.88 -1.31
C ILE A 155 -17.70 -16.35 -0.89
N GLU A 156 -16.67 -17.10 -1.26
CA GLU A 156 -16.61 -18.54 -1.00
C GLU A 156 -16.27 -18.90 0.46
N ASN A 157 -15.62 -17.99 1.21
CA ASN A 157 -15.34 -18.21 2.61
C ASN A 157 -16.43 -17.67 3.54
N PHE A 158 -16.95 -16.46 3.32
CA PHE A 158 -17.75 -15.79 4.33
C PHE A 158 -19.26 -15.87 4.08
N VAL A 159 -19.73 -15.92 2.83
CA VAL A 159 -21.18 -16.05 2.58
C VAL A 159 -21.73 -17.37 3.14
N PRO A 160 -21.07 -18.54 2.97
CA PRO A 160 -21.54 -19.78 3.59
C PRO A 160 -21.55 -19.74 5.13
N HIS A 161 -20.75 -18.85 5.72
CA HIS A 161 -20.69 -18.63 7.17
C HIS A 161 -21.66 -17.54 7.67
N GLY A 162 -22.54 -17.03 6.77
CA GLY A 162 -23.64 -16.15 7.12
C GLY A 162 -23.30 -14.66 7.11
N PHE A 163 -22.29 -14.24 6.35
CA PHE A 163 -22.04 -12.83 6.02
C PHE A 163 -22.62 -12.50 4.65
N GLY A 164 -23.07 -11.28 4.44
CA GLY A 164 -23.21 -10.75 3.08
C GLY A 164 -21.86 -10.24 2.60
N VAL A 165 -21.62 -10.34 1.29
CA VAL A 165 -20.43 -9.78 0.64
C VAL A 165 -20.89 -8.79 -0.44
N ALA A 166 -20.33 -7.60 -0.44
CA ALA A 166 -20.57 -6.57 -1.45
C ALA A 166 -19.26 -6.21 -2.16
N GLN A 167 -19.29 -6.11 -3.48
CA GLN A 167 -18.24 -5.48 -4.28
C GLN A 167 -18.76 -4.17 -4.85
N VAL A 168 -18.13 -3.06 -4.49
CA VAL A 168 -18.57 -1.70 -4.79
C VAL A 168 -17.61 -1.05 -5.77
N SER A 169 -18.10 -0.66 -6.93
CA SER A 169 -17.31 0.10 -7.92
C SER A 169 -17.25 1.57 -7.51
N VAL A 170 -16.04 2.11 -7.37
CA VAL A 170 -15.87 3.54 -7.11
C VAL A 170 -16.34 4.38 -8.30
N PHE A 171 -16.62 5.64 -8.09
CA PHE A 171 -17.05 6.54 -9.15
C PHE A 171 -16.11 6.54 -10.37
N GLY A 172 -16.70 6.63 -11.56
CA GLY A 172 -15.99 6.61 -12.84
C GLY A 172 -15.50 5.22 -13.25
N THR A 173 -15.89 4.17 -12.51
CA THR A 173 -15.55 2.78 -12.85
C THR A 173 -16.82 1.94 -12.86
N GLY A 174 -16.78 0.88 -13.65
CA GLY A 174 -17.93 0.03 -13.80
C GLY A 174 -19.18 0.74 -14.26
N GLU A 175 -20.30 0.46 -13.60
CA GLU A 175 -21.57 1.14 -13.89
C GLU A 175 -21.85 2.31 -12.91
N SER A 176 -20.88 2.70 -12.07
CA SER A 176 -20.97 3.90 -11.23
C SER A 176 -20.81 5.16 -12.09
N ASN A 177 -21.84 6.00 -12.12
CA ASN A 177 -22.06 6.96 -13.20
C ASN A 177 -21.54 8.39 -12.99
N HIS A 178 -20.66 8.61 -12.02
CA HIS A 178 -19.96 9.89 -11.82
C HIS A 178 -18.55 9.85 -12.40
N CYS A 179 -17.85 10.98 -12.46
CA CYS A 179 -16.48 11.02 -12.94
C CYS A 179 -15.50 10.42 -11.90
N MET A 180 -14.39 9.88 -12.38
CA MET A 180 -13.33 9.37 -11.50
C MET A 180 -12.56 10.51 -10.84
N ASP A 181 -12.54 10.51 -9.52
CA ASP A 181 -11.86 11.51 -8.69
C ASP A 181 -10.55 10.98 -8.06
N LEU A 182 -10.25 9.73 -8.24
CA LEU A 182 -9.06 9.05 -7.72
C LEU A 182 -8.81 9.32 -6.23
N MET A 183 -9.57 8.65 -5.39
CA MET A 183 -9.49 8.78 -3.93
C MET A 183 -9.78 10.20 -3.38
N GLY A 184 -10.39 11.07 -4.17
CA GLY A 184 -10.76 12.41 -3.74
C GLY A 184 -12.06 12.45 -2.96
N HIS A 185 -12.57 13.68 -2.76
CA HIS A 185 -13.77 13.92 -1.98
C HIS A 185 -15.02 13.23 -2.54
N ASP A 186 -15.22 13.30 -3.84
CA ASP A 186 -16.44 12.75 -4.47
C ASP A 186 -16.45 11.22 -4.39
N GLU A 187 -15.32 10.59 -4.58
CA GLU A 187 -15.20 9.14 -4.38
C GLU A 187 -15.51 8.73 -2.93
N MET A 188 -15.04 9.51 -1.95
CA MET A 188 -15.35 9.28 -0.54
C MET A 188 -16.85 9.36 -0.24
N GLU A 189 -17.56 10.33 -0.84
CA GLU A 189 -19.02 10.45 -0.70
C GLU A 189 -19.74 9.24 -1.33
N GLY A 190 -19.26 8.74 -2.47
CA GLY A 190 -19.76 7.51 -3.08
C GLY A 190 -19.54 6.28 -2.21
N ILE A 191 -18.36 6.13 -1.65
CA ILE A 191 -18.02 5.05 -0.70
C ILE A 191 -18.92 5.13 0.54
N LYS A 192 -19.07 6.33 1.11
CA LYS A 192 -19.95 6.55 2.27
C LYS A 192 -21.39 6.15 1.98
N ALA A 193 -21.92 6.57 0.83
CA ALA A 193 -23.28 6.25 0.43
C ALA A 193 -23.51 4.74 0.31
N ALA A 194 -22.56 4.00 -0.26
CA ALA A 194 -22.62 2.55 -0.37
C ALA A 194 -22.59 1.87 1.01
N VAL A 195 -21.68 2.27 1.90
CA VAL A 195 -21.56 1.72 3.26
C VAL A 195 -22.83 2.02 4.08
N ASP A 196 -23.33 3.25 4.02
CA ASP A 196 -24.56 3.65 4.72
C ASP A 196 -25.77 2.88 4.17
N TRP A 197 -25.88 2.72 2.85
CA TRP A 197 -26.96 1.94 2.24
C TRP A 197 -26.94 0.48 2.70
N LEU A 198 -25.77 -0.17 2.70
CA LEU A 198 -25.61 -1.55 3.14
C LEU A 198 -25.99 -1.73 4.62
N GLY A 199 -25.60 -0.79 5.46
CA GLY A 199 -25.93 -0.82 6.90
C GLY A 199 -27.41 -0.57 7.19
N GLN A 200 -28.11 0.19 6.35
CA GLN A 200 -29.52 0.59 6.56
C GLN A 200 -30.55 -0.41 6.04
N GLN A 201 -30.11 -1.45 5.31
CA GLN A 201 -31.06 -2.40 4.76
C GLN A 201 -31.81 -3.20 5.83
N PRO A 202 -33.10 -3.55 5.62
CA PRO A 202 -33.88 -4.32 6.59
C PRO A 202 -33.25 -5.68 6.96
N TRP A 203 -32.48 -6.26 6.05
CA TRP A 203 -31.77 -7.53 6.22
C TRP A 203 -30.36 -7.36 6.81
N SER A 204 -29.88 -6.14 6.94
CA SER A 204 -28.57 -5.85 7.56
C SER A 204 -28.69 -5.83 9.08
N ASN A 205 -27.67 -6.28 9.77
CA ASN A 205 -27.56 -6.09 11.21
C ASN A 205 -27.05 -4.68 11.60
N GLY A 206 -26.79 -3.83 10.59
CA GLY A 206 -26.32 -2.46 10.78
C GLY A 206 -24.79 -2.30 10.76
N LYS A 207 -24.05 -3.39 10.65
CA LYS A 207 -22.58 -3.38 10.68
C LYS A 207 -21.98 -3.77 9.33
N VAL A 208 -21.06 -2.96 8.85
CA VAL A 208 -20.27 -3.18 7.63
C VAL A 208 -18.78 -3.23 7.99
N GLY A 209 -18.06 -4.20 7.45
CA GLY A 209 -16.61 -4.26 7.48
C GLY A 209 -16.06 -4.00 6.08
N ALA A 210 -15.06 -3.14 5.94
CA ALA A 210 -14.38 -2.90 4.66
C ALA A 210 -13.03 -3.61 4.61
N ILE A 211 -12.77 -4.33 3.52
CA ILE A 211 -11.52 -5.08 3.29
C ILE A 211 -11.10 -4.94 1.84
N GLY A 212 -9.81 -4.89 1.58
CA GLY A 212 -9.30 -4.91 0.22
C GLY A 212 -7.78 -4.79 0.17
N LYS A 213 -7.21 -4.97 -1.02
CA LYS A 213 -5.78 -4.88 -1.27
C LYS A 213 -5.46 -3.82 -2.32
N SER A 214 -4.32 -3.12 -2.18
CA SER A 214 -3.88 -2.10 -3.14
C SER A 214 -4.80 -0.87 -3.13
N TYR A 215 -5.38 -0.48 -4.25
CA TYR A 215 -6.42 0.55 -4.27
C TYR A 215 -7.57 0.18 -3.33
N ASP A 216 -8.05 -1.06 -3.40
CA ASP A 216 -9.11 -1.57 -2.52
C ASP A 216 -8.66 -1.65 -1.05
N GLY A 217 -7.36 -1.66 -0.79
CA GLY A 217 -6.77 -1.54 0.55
C GLY A 217 -6.73 -0.09 1.04
N SER A 218 -6.83 0.88 0.14
CA SER A 218 -6.89 2.31 0.46
C SER A 218 -8.31 2.78 0.73
N THR A 219 -9.29 2.19 0.04
CA THR A 219 -10.70 2.53 0.21
C THR A 219 -11.25 2.25 1.61
N PRO A 220 -10.79 1.25 2.40
CA PRO A 220 -11.11 1.14 3.81
C PRO A 220 -10.69 2.37 4.64
N TRP A 221 -9.52 2.97 4.35
CA TRP A 221 -9.09 4.22 4.98
C TRP A 221 -9.96 5.40 4.55
N ASN A 222 -10.31 5.46 3.26
CA ASN A 222 -11.23 6.47 2.74
C ASN A 222 -12.63 6.33 3.36
N ALA A 223 -13.14 5.09 3.49
CA ALA A 223 -14.39 4.79 4.19
C ALA A 223 -14.34 5.21 5.67
N ALA A 224 -13.24 4.94 6.38
CA ALA A 224 -13.03 5.39 7.75
C ALA A 224 -13.05 6.93 7.86
N ALA A 225 -12.37 7.62 6.94
CA ALA A 225 -12.36 9.08 6.87
C ALA A 225 -13.74 9.69 6.52
N SER A 226 -14.67 8.91 5.96
CA SER A 226 -16.03 9.37 5.63
C SER A 226 -16.95 9.50 6.84
N GLY A 227 -16.61 8.88 7.97
CA GLY A 227 -17.40 8.93 9.21
C GLY A 227 -18.75 8.21 9.14
N SER A 228 -18.88 7.14 8.34
CA SER A 228 -20.10 6.32 8.35
C SER A 228 -20.29 5.62 9.71
N GLU A 229 -21.47 5.77 10.31
CA GLU A 229 -21.81 5.09 11.57
C GLU A 229 -21.99 3.57 11.42
N HIS A 230 -22.11 3.07 10.20
CA HIS A 230 -22.27 1.66 9.89
C HIS A 230 -20.93 0.92 9.72
N LEU A 231 -19.81 1.64 9.53
CA LEU A 231 -18.50 1.04 9.38
C LEU A 231 -17.93 0.60 10.73
N ALA A 232 -17.98 -0.71 11.00
CA ALA A 232 -17.58 -1.27 12.29
C ALA A 232 -16.13 -1.77 12.33
N THR A 233 -15.55 -2.12 11.19
CA THR A 233 -14.16 -2.58 11.09
C THR A 233 -13.57 -2.30 9.71
N ILE A 234 -12.26 -2.06 9.65
CA ILE A 234 -11.51 -1.99 8.40
C ILE A 234 -10.34 -2.97 8.41
N VAL A 235 -10.08 -3.58 7.24
CA VAL A 235 -8.97 -4.51 7.01
C VAL A 235 -8.19 -4.05 5.77
N PRO A 236 -7.42 -2.95 5.86
CA PRO A 236 -6.60 -2.48 4.75
C PRO A 236 -5.40 -3.41 4.53
N MET A 237 -5.25 -3.92 3.30
CA MET A 237 -4.11 -4.72 2.89
C MET A 237 -3.29 -3.99 1.84
N SER A 238 -1.99 -3.81 2.05
CA SER A 238 -1.11 -3.12 1.11
C SER A 238 -1.77 -1.84 0.56
N GLY A 239 -2.48 -1.12 1.44
CA GLY A 239 -3.25 0.07 1.10
C GLY A 239 -2.47 1.34 1.34
N LEU A 240 -2.59 2.30 0.44
CA LEU A 240 -2.05 3.63 0.68
C LEU A 240 -2.98 4.41 1.63
N ILE A 241 -2.35 5.17 2.51
CA ILE A 241 -3.03 6.07 3.45
C ILE A 241 -3.03 7.50 2.91
N GLY A 242 -2.19 7.74 1.90
CA GLY A 242 -2.09 9.00 1.18
C GLY A 242 -1.58 8.79 -0.23
N LEU A 243 -2.22 9.44 -1.20
CA LEU A 243 -1.85 9.34 -2.60
C LEU A 243 -0.49 9.99 -2.89
N HIS A 244 -0.18 11.11 -2.21
CA HIS A 244 1.12 11.74 -2.30
C HIS A 244 2.24 10.79 -1.83
N GLU A 245 2.04 10.13 -0.72
CA GLU A 245 3.02 9.24 -0.09
C GLU A 245 3.31 7.99 -0.93
N LEU A 246 2.37 7.57 -1.77
CA LEU A 246 2.62 6.52 -2.75
C LEU A 246 3.59 6.99 -3.85
N MET A 247 3.45 8.24 -4.31
CA MET A 247 4.12 8.72 -5.53
C MET A 247 5.40 9.48 -5.26
N TRP A 248 5.54 10.02 -4.06
CA TRP A 248 6.72 10.80 -3.66
C TRP A 248 7.16 10.43 -2.26
N ARG A 249 8.46 10.32 -2.11
CA ARG A 249 9.09 10.11 -0.82
C ARG A 249 10.24 11.09 -0.65
N ASN A 250 10.19 11.93 0.36
CA ASN A 250 11.17 12.99 0.61
C ASN A 250 11.47 13.82 -0.66
N GLY A 251 10.41 14.23 -1.37
CA GLY A 251 10.49 14.98 -2.60
C GLY A 251 10.98 14.22 -3.83
N SER A 252 11.32 12.94 -3.70
CA SER A 252 11.69 12.07 -4.81
C SER A 252 10.46 11.44 -5.43
N MET A 253 10.38 11.46 -6.77
CA MET A 253 9.27 10.87 -7.50
C MET A 253 9.50 9.38 -7.73
N GLU A 254 8.52 8.58 -7.41
CA GLU A 254 8.45 7.19 -7.83
C GLU A 254 7.96 7.08 -9.28
N ALA A 255 8.71 6.39 -10.13
CA ALA A 255 8.40 6.32 -11.56
C ALA A 255 7.08 5.59 -11.85
N ARG A 256 6.70 4.63 -11.01
CA ARG A 256 5.44 3.89 -11.15
C ARG A 256 4.21 4.77 -10.91
N GLY A 257 4.28 5.66 -9.91
CA GLY A 257 3.15 6.50 -9.53
C GLY A 257 2.46 7.18 -10.72
N PRO A 258 3.18 7.96 -11.56
CA PRO A 258 2.61 8.58 -12.74
C PRO A 258 2.05 7.59 -13.77
N ILE A 259 2.66 6.42 -13.92
CA ILE A 259 2.21 5.40 -14.89
C ILE A 259 0.95 4.73 -14.39
N MET A 260 0.91 4.29 -13.14
CA MET A 260 -0.28 3.67 -12.54
C MET A 260 -1.43 4.66 -12.50
N HIS A 261 -1.17 5.88 -12.07
CA HIS A 261 -2.19 6.91 -11.95
C HIS A 261 -2.87 7.23 -13.28
N ASN A 262 -2.08 7.48 -14.33
CA ASN A 262 -2.64 7.88 -15.64
C ASN A 262 -2.89 6.71 -16.58
N GLY A 263 -1.97 5.74 -16.60
CA GLY A 263 -2.03 4.65 -17.56
C GLY A 263 -2.96 3.52 -17.15
N VAL A 264 -3.17 3.33 -15.84
CA VAL A 264 -4.04 2.28 -15.33
C VAL A 264 -5.33 2.91 -14.80
N TYR A 265 -5.29 3.63 -13.67
CA TYR A 265 -6.52 4.15 -13.07
C TYR A 265 -7.22 5.22 -13.91
N GLY A 266 -6.46 6.08 -14.58
CA GLY A 266 -7.02 7.04 -15.53
C GLY A 266 -7.70 6.36 -16.72
N SER A 267 -7.23 5.18 -17.15
CA SER A 267 -7.91 4.42 -18.21
C SER A 267 -9.23 3.81 -17.74
N PHE A 268 -9.33 3.34 -16.50
CA PHE A 268 -10.61 2.87 -15.96
C PHE A 268 -11.66 3.98 -15.99
N GLY A 269 -11.30 5.21 -15.63
CA GLY A 269 -12.20 6.35 -15.72
C GLY A 269 -12.52 6.83 -17.14
N ILE A 270 -11.81 6.36 -18.17
CA ILE A 270 -12.06 6.74 -19.57
C ILE A 270 -12.75 5.62 -20.35
N ASP A 271 -12.39 4.37 -20.08
CA ASP A 271 -12.78 3.19 -20.85
C ASP A 271 -13.73 2.26 -20.07
N GLY A 272 -14.35 2.73 -18.99
CA GLY A 272 -15.21 1.88 -18.15
C GLY A 272 -16.40 1.27 -18.91
N ASP A 273 -17.11 0.35 -18.28
CA ASP A 273 -18.11 -0.52 -18.91
C ASP A 273 -19.41 0.17 -19.31
N SER A 274 -19.72 1.32 -18.73
CA SER A 274 -20.94 2.01 -19.05
C SER A 274 -20.76 2.93 -20.26
N GLU A 275 -21.72 2.90 -21.19
CA GLU A 275 -21.75 3.83 -22.31
C GLU A 275 -21.95 5.29 -21.86
N ASP A 276 -22.14 5.53 -20.57
CA ASP A 276 -22.79 6.73 -20.08
C ASP A 276 -21.88 7.74 -19.39
N ALA A 277 -20.65 7.66 -19.20
CA ALA A 277 -19.81 8.75 -18.73
C ALA A 277 -18.60 8.30 -17.92
N HIS A 278 -17.72 7.78 -18.59
CA HIS A 278 -16.42 7.58 -18.03
C HIS A 278 -15.55 8.77 -18.41
N ASN A 279 -15.40 9.67 -17.48
CA ASN A 279 -14.48 10.80 -17.59
C ASN A 279 -13.79 11.02 -16.24
N LEU A 280 -12.66 11.71 -16.30
CA LEU A 280 -11.97 12.17 -15.11
C LEU A 280 -12.63 13.45 -14.61
N CYS A 281 -12.80 13.59 -13.32
CA CYS A 281 -13.30 14.82 -12.72
C CYS A 281 -12.41 16.03 -13.07
N GLU A 282 -12.96 17.24 -13.13
CA GLU A 282 -12.25 18.43 -13.62
C GLU A 282 -10.95 18.69 -12.81
N GLY A 283 -11.00 18.53 -11.49
CA GLY A 283 -9.86 18.75 -10.60
C GLY A 283 -8.76 17.69 -10.69
N TYR A 284 -9.09 16.50 -11.18
CA TYR A 284 -8.16 15.39 -11.29
C TYR A 284 -6.90 15.74 -12.10
N MET A 285 -7.10 16.26 -13.30
CA MET A 285 -5.99 16.54 -14.21
C MET A 285 -5.19 17.76 -13.79
N GLU A 286 -5.83 18.80 -13.28
CA GLU A 286 -5.15 20.02 -12.84
C GLU A 286 -4.31 19.76 -11.59
N GLY A 287 -4.89 19.12 -10.58
CA GLY A 287 -4.21 18.81 -9.34
C GLY A 287 -3.06 17.82 -9.53
N TYR A 288 -3.32 16.74 -10.26
CA TYR A 288 -2.32 15.71 -10.48
C TYR A 288 -1.08 16.22 -11.22
N TYR A 289 -1.24 16.96 -12.33
CA TYR A 289 -0.10 17.41 -13.12
C TYR A 289 0.69 18.56 -12.47
N ALA A 290 0.14 19.23 -11.47
CA ALA A 290 0.88 20.26 -10.76
C ALA A 290 2.12 19.68 -10.06
N GLY A 291 2.02 18.49 -9.45
CA GLY A 291 3.13 17.82 -8.79
C GLY A 291 4.29 17.47 -9.75
N PRO A 292 4.07 16.65 -10.80
CA PRO A 292 5.10 16.34 -11.78
C PRO A 292 5.69 17.57 -12.48
N ALA A 293 4.89 18.60 -12.78
CA ALA A 293 5.39 19.82 -13.37
C ALA A 293 6.34 20.56 -12.41
N ALA A 294 5.96 20.72 -11.15
CA ALA A 294 6.79 21.31 -10.12
C ALA A 294 8.09 20.51 -9.89
N TYR A 295 7.99 19.18 -9.89
CA TYR A 295 9.14 18.28 -9.78
C TYR A 295 10.13 18.46 -10.94
N LEU A 296 9.64 18.53 -12.17
CA LEU A 296 10.46 18.67 -13.37
C LEU A 296 11.12 20.06 -13.46
N THR A 297 10.42 21.11 -13.09
CA THR A 297 10.92 22.51 -13.17
C THR A 297 11.66 22.94 -11.91
N GLY A 298 11.25 22.42 -10.75
CA GLY A 298 11.73 22.84 -9.45
C GLY A 298 11.25 24.23 -9.03
N ASP A 299 10.18 24.73 -9.67
CA ASP A 299 9.69 26.09 -9.46
C ASP A 299 8.77 26.23 -8.25
N ASP A 300 8.07 25.13 -7.88
CA ASP A 300 7.19 25.09 -6.71
C ASP A 300 7.61 23.93 -5.80
N LEU A 301 7.98 24.23 -4.58
CA LEU A 301 8.42 23.26 -3.57
C LEU A 301 7.35 23.01 -2.51
N SER A 302 6.17 23.61 -2.63
CA SER A 302 5.02 23.45 -1.74
C SER A 302 3.80 22.81 -2.40
N TRP A 303 3.93 22.36 -3.64
CA TRP A 303 2.83 21.78 -4.44
C TRP A 303 2.09 20.61 -3.74
N ALA A 304 2.82 19.83 -2.94
CA ALA A 304 2.27 18.72 -2.17
C ALA A 304 1.34 19.14 -1.02
N ASN A 305 1.32 20.45 -0.69
CA ASN A 305 0.40 21.03 0.30
C ASN A 305 -0.85 21.63 -0.35
N SER A 306 -1.07 21.44 -1.67
CA SER A 306 -2.31 21.85 -2.32
C SER A 306 -3.50 21.02 -1.85
N ASP A 307 -4.70 21.57 -2.02
CA ASP A 307 -5.95 20.92 -1.63
C ASP A 307 -6.09 19.53 -2.28
N TYR A 308 -5.65 19.37 -3.53
CA TYR A 308 -5.68 18.09 -4.24
C TYR A 308 -4.94 16.97 -3.47
N TRP A 309 -3.72 17.21 -3.00
CA TRP A 309 -2.92 16.20 -2.31
C TRP A 309 -3.30 16.04 -0.85
N THR A 310 -3.76 17.12 -0.20
CA THR A 310 -4.14 17.07 1.23
C THR A 310 -5.47 16.37 1.45
N GLU A 311 -6.45 16.52 0.56
CA GLU A 311 -7.72 15.80 0.68
C GLU A 311 -7.59 14.30 0.48
N ARG A 312 -6.52 13.86 -0.23
CA ARG A 312 -6.18 12.45 -0.50
C ARG A 312 -5.21 11.85 0.52
N TYR A 313 -5.11 12.47 1.68
CA TYR A 313 -4.45 11.94 2.86
C TYR A 313 -5.49 11.64 3.94
N PHE A 314 -5.69 10.35 4.21
CA PHE A 314 -6.85 9.89 4.97
C PHE A 314 -6.61 9.78 6.46
N LEU A 315 -5.35 9.64 6.91
CA LEU A 315 -5.02 9.22 8.27
C LEU A 315 -5.66 10.13 9.33
N ASP A 316 -5.41 11.43 9.24
CA ASP A 316 -5.89 12.37 10.27
C ASP A 316 -7.41 12.35 10.38
N ARG A 317 -8.11 12.35 9.23
CA ARG A 317 -9.57 12.29 9.20
C ARG A 317 -10.10 10.94 9.69
N ALA A 318 -9.45 9.83 9.32
CA ALA A 318 -9.83 8.51 9.83
C ALA A 318 -9.66 8.45 11.36
N MET A 319 -8.59 9.02 11.91
CA MET A 319 -8.39 9.06 13.36
C MET A 319 -9.44 9.93 14.09
N GLU A 320 -10.00 10.93 13.42
CA GLU A 320 -11.00 11.85 13.99
C GLU A 320 -12.44 11.32 13.85
N GLU A 321 -12.78 10.74 12.70
CA GLU A 321 -14.18 10.43 12.32
C GLU A 321 -14.53 8.95 12.53
N TYR A 322 -13.56 8.05 12.55
CA TYR A 322 -13.79 6.62 12.68
C TYR A 322 -13.84 6.17 14.13
N ASN A 323 -14.66 5.15 14.41
CA ASN A 323 -14.82 4.59 15.76
C ASN A 323 -14.77 3.05 15.81
N GLY A 324 -14.43 2.40 14.69
CA GLY A 324 -14.35 0.94 14.58
C GLY A 324 -12.97 0.38 14.90
N SER A 325 -12.76 -0.89 14.58
CA SER A 325 -11.48 -1.59 14.74
C SER A 325 -10.67 -1.62 13.45
N ILE A 326 -9.37 -1.83 13.57
CA ILE A 326 -8.42 -1.77 12.44
C ILE A 326 -7.55 -3.03 12.42
N TYR A 327 -7.53 -3.75 11.29
CA TYR A 327 -6.61 -4.87 11.07
C TYR A 327 -5.74 -4.58 9.86
N ILE A 328 -4.50 -4.14 10.09
CA ILE A 328 -3.55 -3.76 9.04
C ILE A 328 -2.80 -5.00 8.57
N ILE A 329 -2.78 -5.24 7.25
CA ILE A 329 -2.04 -6.35 6.62
C ILE A 329 -1.11 -5.75 5.57
N HIS A 330 0.22 -6.00 5.67
CA HIS A 330 1.16 -5.44 4.70
C HIS A 330 2.42 -6.30 4.57
N GLY A 331 2.89 -6.51 3.33
CA GLY A 331 4.17 -7.12 3.06
C GLY A 331 5.32 -6.12 3.25
N MET A 332 6.37 -6.49 3.97
CA MET A 332 7.55 -5.63 4.16
C MET A 332 8.33 -5.42 2.87
N GLN A 333 8.15 -6.31 1.90
CA GLN A 333 8.79 -6.25 0.58
C GLN A 333 7.83 -5.76 -0.51
N ASP A 334 6.74 -5.14 -0.09
CA ASP A 334 5.81 -4.50 -1.01
C ASP A 334 6.36 -3.14 -1.44
N TRP A 335 7.18 -3.17 -2.49
CA TRP A 335 7.71 -1.94 -3.10
C TRP A 335 6.83 -1.48 -4.27
N ASN A 336 5.62 -2.04 -4.39
CA ASN A 336 4.57 -1.53 -5.26
C ASN A 336 3.71 -0.49 -4.52
N VAL A 337 3.32 -0.81 -3.28
CA VAL A 337 2.75 0.15 -2.34
C VAL A 337 3.66 0.13 -1.11
N ASP A 338 4.60 1.05 -1.07
CA ASP A 338 5.62 1.10 -0.03
C ASP A 338 5.02 1.02 1.38
N PRO A 339 5.53 0.13 2.26
CA PRO A 339 4.95 -0.11 3.57
C PRO A 339 5.23 1.01 4.58
N HIS A 340 5.97 2.05 4.22
CA HIS A 340 6.44 3.11 5.13
C HIS A 340 5.32 3.87 5.86
N MET A 341 4.09 3.85 5.34
CA MET A 341 2.94 4.45 6.02
C MET A 341 2.20 3.45 6.93
N ALA A 342 2.14 2.18 6.56
CA ALA A 342 1.38 1.17 7.29
C ALA A 342 1.91 0.95 8.71
N PHE A 343 3.22 0.90 8.88
CA PHE A 343 3.85 0.59 10.16
C PHE A 343 3.71 1.73 11.19
N PRO A 344 4.03 3.00 10.87
CA PRO A 344 3.75 4.10 11.79
C PRO A 344 2.27 4.21 12.15
N THR A 345 1.38 3.93 11.20
CA THR A 345 -0.06 3.99 11.42
C THR A 345 -0.54 2.98 12.46
N HIS A 346 0.09 1.82 12.58
CA HIS A 346 -0.23 0.85 13.63
C HIS A 346 -0.14 1.49 15.03
N GLN A 347 1.00 2.11 15.33
CA GLN A 347 1.19 2.78 16.62
C GLN A 347 0.33 4.04 16.76
N ILE A 348 0.19 4.84 15.70
CA ILE A 348 -0.66 6.03 15.69
C ILE A 348 -2.11 5.66 16.05
N ALA A 349 -2.63 4.60 15.47
CA ALA A 349 -3.99 4.15 15.76
C ALA A 349 -4.15 3.66 17.21
N ILE A 350 -3.16 2.93 17.75
CA ILE A 350 -3.15 2.55 19.17
C ILE A 350 -3.15 3.79 20.07
N ASP A 351 -2.33 4.79 19.77
CA ASP A 351 -2.22 6.03 20.55
C ASP A 351 -3.54 6.85 20.53
N HIS A 352 -4.33 6.72 19.47
CA HIS A 352 -5.68 7.30 19.38
C HIS A 352 -6.76 6.44 20.06
N GLY A 353 -6.40 5.26 20.57
CA GLY A 353 -7.29 4.39 21.35
C GLY A 353 -8.07 3.39 20.53
N PHE A 354 -7.69 3.14 19.28
CA PHE A 354 -8.30 2.10 18.45
C PHE A 354 -7.87 0.70 18.89
N GLU A 355 -8.74 -0.28 18.65
CA GLU A 355 -8.41 -1.69 18.72
C GLU A 355 -7.73 -2.08 17.40
N VAL A 356 -6.42 -2.37 17.47
CA VAL A 356 -5.57 -2.58 16.29
C VAL A 356 -4.94 -3.96 16.32
N LYS A 357 -4.98 -4.64 15.17
CA LYS A 357 -4.20 -5.85 14.88
C LYS A 357 -3.32 -5.60 13.66
N GLY A 358 -2.12 -6.19 13.62
CA GLY A 358 -1.20 -6.16 12.48
C GLY A 358 -0.82 -7.56 12.02
N LEU A 359 -0.67 -7.74 10.71
CA LEU A 359 -0.08 -8.93 10.10
C LEU A 359 0.94 -8.48 9.05
N TYR A 360 2.22 -8.68 9.38
CA TYR A 360 3.34 -8.17 8.59
C TYR A 360 4.32 -9.30 8.28
N GLY A 361 4.69 -9.44 7.02
CA GLY A 361 5.63 -10.50 6.66
C GLY A 361 6.41 -10.18 5.39
N GLN A 362 7.23 -11.15 5.01
CA GLN A 362 8.18 -11.01 3.92
C GLN A 362 7.55 -11.36 2.58
N TRP A 363 6.48 -10.69 2.20
CA TRP A 363 5.88 -10.81 0.86
C TRP A 363 5.86 -9.46 0.14
N THR A 364 5.76 -9.53 -1.16
CA THR A 364 5.61 -8.39 -2.06
C THR A 364 4.16 -7.91 -2.10
N HIS A 365 3.73 -7.26 -3.18
CA HIS A 365 2.35 -6.82 -3.35
C HIS A 365 1.38 -8.00 -3.56
N ASP A 366 1.25 -8.87 -2.55
CA ASP A 366 0.45 -10.09 -2.61
C ASP A 366 -0.34 -10.33 -1.30
N TYR A 367 -0.95 -11.49 -1.16
CA TYR A 367 -1.75 -11.89 0.00
C TYR A 367 -0.94 -12.75 0.97
N PRO A 368 -1.25 -12.74 2.27
CA PRO A 368 -0.46 -13.45 3.27
C PRO A 368 -0.53 -14.99 3.14
N ASP A 369 -1.52 -15.54 2.44
CA ASP A 369 -1.66 -16.98 2.19
C ASP A 369 -0.99 -17.44 0.89
N ARG A 370 -0.22 -16.57 0.23
CA ARG A 370 0.60 -16.91 -0.94
C ARG A 370 2.08 -17.00 -0.60
N ALA A 371 2.78 -17.83 -1.39
CA ALA A 371 4.20 -17.69 -1.56
C ALA A 371 4.44 -16.69 -2.67
N SER A 372 4.77 -15.45 -2.35
CA SER A 372 5.19 -14.49 -3.35
C SER A 372 6.70 -14.58 -3.55
N GLY A 373 7.12 -14.65 -4.81
CA GLY A 373 8.52 -14.49 -5.19
C GLY A 373 8.83 -13.01 -5.34
N HIS A 374 10.04 -12.63 -4.98
CA HIS A 374 10.62 -11.33 -5.32
C HIS A 374 11.80 -11.58 -6.26
N ASP A 375 11.81 -10.94 -7.42
CA ASP A 375 12.86 -11.16 -8.42
C ASP A 375 14.20 -10.52 -8.01
N GLU A 376 14.16 -9.56 -7.10
CA GLU A 376 15.32 -8.78 -6.66
C GLU A 376 15.39 -8.75 -5.14
N GLY A 377 16.43 -9.31 -4.57
CA GLY A 377 16.70 -9.27 -3.16
C GLY A 377 16.60 -10.60 -2.45
N ILE A 378 16.17 -10.57 -1.22
CA ILE A 378 16.11 -11.72 -0.33
C ILE A 378 15.25 -12.80 -0.98
N GLY A 379 15.76 -14.01 -1.02
CA GLY A 379 14.92 -15.16 -1.25
C GLY A 379 13.98 -15.34 -0.07
N PHE A 380 12.78 -14.82 -0.20
CA PHE A 380 11.88 -14.75 0.94
C PHE A 380 11.46 -16.11 1.44
N PRO A 381 11.39 -16.27 2.75
CA PRO A 381 10.64 -17.34 3.35
C PRO A 381 9.17 -17.19 2.94
N TRP A 382 8.52 -18.31 2.73
CA TRP A 382 7.12 -18.31 2.40
C TRP A 382 6.29 -17.77 3.57
N SER A 383 5.41 -16.81 3.30
CA SER A 383 4.46 -16.33 4.30
C SER A 383 3.45 -17.41 4.67
N LEU A 384 2.82 -18.01 3.68
CA LEU A 384 1.95 -19.18 3.79
C LEU A 384 1.00 -19.17 5.00
N ARG A 385 0.38 -18.02 5.29
CA ARG A 385 -0.64 -17.91 6.34
C ARG A 385 -1.92 -18.59 5.87
N TRP A 386 -1.86 -19.89 5.85
CA TRP A 386 -2.97 -20.73 5.39
C TRP A 386 -4.15 -20.76 6.36
N ASP A 387 -3.95 -20.22 7.55
CA ASP A 387 -4.94 -19.90 8.57
C ASP A 387 -5.62 -18.53 8.39
N TRP A 388 -5.24 -17.77 7.35
CA TRP A 388 -5.73 -16.39 7.17
C TRP A 388 -7.25 -16.29 7.05
N ALA A 389 -7.92 -17.24 6.40
CA ALA A 389 -9.37 -17.26 6.32
C ALA A 389 -10.04 -17.48 7.69
N ASP A 390 -9.47 -18.34 8.54
CA ASP A 390 -9.96 -18.56 9.91
C ASP A 390 -9.71 -17.33 10.77
N ASP A 391 -8.54 -16.71 10.66
CA ASP A 391 -8.17 -15.51 11.40
C ASP A 391 -9.09 -14.32 11.05
N LEU A 392 -9.40 -14.13 9.77
CA LEU A 392 -10.37 -13.12 9.34
C LEU A 392 -11.80 -13.44 9.81
N LEU A 393 -12.19 -14.72 9.84
CA LEU A 393 -13.50 -15.10 10.33
C LEU A 393 -13.64 -14.79 11.84
N GLU A 394 -12.62 -15.09 12.64
CA GLU A 394 -12.61 -14.72 14.07
C GLU A 394 -12.71 -13.19 14.26
N TRP A 395 -12.01 -12.42 13.43
CA TRP A 395 -12.07 -10.97 13.44
C TRP A 395 -13.47 -10.45 13.11
N PHE A 396 -14.06 -10.91 12.01
CA PHE A 396 -15.40 -10.47 11.59
C PHE A 396 -16.52 -11.00 12.50
N ASP A 397 -16.39 -12.20 13.05
CA ASP A 397 -17.37 -12.71 14.03
C ASP A 397 -17.44 -11.82 15.26
N PHE A 398 -16.29 -11.35 15.75
CA PHE A 398 -16.28 -10.49 16.93
C PHE A 398 -16.81 -9.08 16.62
N TYR A 399 -16.27 -8.40 15.62
CA TYR A 399 -16.60 -6.99 15.37
C TYR A 399 -17.92 -6.78 14.62
N LEU A 400 -18.31 -7.71 13.77
CA LEU A 400 -19.53 -7.57 12.97
C LEU A 400 -20.74 -8.32 13.54
N ARG A 401 -20.51 -9.35 14.35
CA ARG A 401 -21.59 -10.18 14.93
C ARG A 401 -21.69 -10.13 16.44
N ASP A 402 -20.71 -9.58 17.13
CA ASP A 402 -20.57 -9.65 18.59
C ASP A 402 -20.48 -11.12 19.08
N GLN A 403 -19.79 -11.99 18.32
CA GLN A 403 -19.64 -13.42 18.59
C GLN A 403 -18.17 -13.82 18.75
N GLY A 404 -17.94 -14.90 19.50
CA GLY A 404 -16.58 -15.40 19.73
C GLY A 404 -15.80 -14.63 20.81
N PRO A 405 -14.56 -15.02 21.06
CA PRO A 405 -13.64 -14.30 21.92
C PRO A 405 -13.11 -13.05 21.21
N GLN A 406 -12.72 -12.05 21.98
CA GLN A 406 -12.03 -10.89 21.41
C GLN A 406 -10.72 -11.35 20.73
N PRO A 407 -10.48 -10.98 19.47
CA PRO A 407 -9.22 -11.25 18.80
C PRO A 407 -8.03 -10.64 19.56
N ARG A 408 -6.87 -11.27 19.44
CA ARG A 408 -5.65 -10.71 20.04
C ARG A 408 -5.26 -9.44 19.29
N LEU A 409 -5.16 -8.33 20.02
CA LEU A 409 -4.71 -7.04 19.47
C LEU A 409 -3.19 -6.96 19.55
N ILE A 410 -2.54 -7.52 18.57
CA ILE A 410 -1.10 -7.75 18.47
C ILE A 410 -0.61 -7.50 17.05
N ALA A 411 0.69 -7.40 16.88
CA ALA A 411 1.35 -7.51 15.58
C ALA A 411 1.96 -8.92 15.42
N GLU A 412 1.55 -9.64 14.40
CA GLU A 412 2.20 -10.88 13.96
C GLU A 412 3.19 -10.55 12.85
N ILE A 413 4.45 -10.94 13.05
CA ILE A 413 5.55 -10.46 12.23
C ILE A 413 6.41 -11.62 11.76
N GLN A 414 6.71 -11.66 10.47
CA GLN A 414 7.68 -12.59 9.90
C GLN A 414 9.00 -11.88 9.64
N ASP A 415 10.09 -12.46 10.09
CA ASP A 415 11.42 -12.02 9.71
C ASP A 415 11.88 -12.61 8.36
N ASP A 416 13.00 -12.11 7.84
CA ASP A 416 13.57 -12.55 6.56
C ASP A 416 14.16 -13.96 6.56
N MET A 417 14.28 -14.57 7.74
CA MET A 417 14.62 -15.98 7.90
C MET A 417 13.38 -16.88 7.94
N GLY A 418 12.18 -16.31 7.95
CA GLY A 418 10.89 -16.99 7.94
C GLY A 418 10.32 -17.27 9.33
N GLY A 419 10.96 -16.80 10.36
CA GLY A 419 10.47 -16.90 11.73
C GLY A 419 9.27 -15.98 11.95
N TRP A 420 8.16 -16.53 12.47
CA TRP A 420 7.02 -15.77 12.90
C TRP A 420 7.05 -15.53 14.41
N ARG A 421 6.76 -14.32 14.82
CA ARG A 421 6.63 -13.94 16.23
C ARG A 421 5.46 -13.01 16.46
N VAL A 422 5.13 -12.82 17.73
CA VAL A 422 4.08 -11.92 18.19
C VAL A 422 4.73 -10.79 18.98
N GLU A 423 4.32 -9.56 18.64
CA GLU A 423 4.69 -8.35 19.37
C GLU A 423 3.42 -7.62 19.82
N ASP A 424 3.50 -6.86 20.90
CA ASP A 424 2.37 -6.05 21.34
C ASP A 424 2.03 -4.93 20.34
N THR A 425 3.03 -4.43 19.63
CA THR A 425 2.92 -3.42 18.56
C THR A 425 4.10 -3.54 17.60
N TYR A 426 4.06 -2.83 16.48
CA TYR A 426 5.22 -2.73 15.58
C TYR A 426 5.51 -1.27 15.19
N PRO A 427 6.76 -0.80 15.31
CA PRO A 427 7.89 -1.53 15.92
C PRO A 427 7.66 -1.80 17.42
N PRO A 428 8.31 -2.84 18.00
CA PRO A 428 8.20 -3.15 19.42
C PRO A 428 8.67 -2.01 20.32
N LEU A 429 8.07 -1.88 21.51
CA LEU A 429 8.37 -0.78 22.42
C LEU A 429 9.73 -0.90 23.12
N ASP A 430 10.30 -2.09 23.17
CA ASP A 430 11.62 -2.39 23.74
C ASP A 430 12.77 -2.30 22.71
N THR A 431 12.52 -1.60 21.61
CA THR A 431 13.52 -1.35 20.56
C THR A 431 14.69 -0.53 21.09
N GLU A 432 15.90 -0.99 20.81
CA GLU A 432 17.14 -0.29 21.07
C GLU A 432 17.69 0.34 19.77
N TRP A 433 18.52 1.36 19.93
CA TRP A 433 19.13 2.06 18.79
C TRP A 433 20.65 1.90 18.81
N ASN A 434 21.18 1.38 17.72
CA ASN A 434 22.61 1.31 17.45
C ASN A 434 22.99 2.39 16.43
N VAL A 435 23.87 3.30 16.80
CA VAL A 435 24.27 4.44 15.96
C VAL A 435 25.72 4.30 15.56
N THR A 436 25.96 4.31 14.24
CA THR A 436 27.28 4.20 13.63
C THR A 436 27.54 5.42 12.77
N THR A 437 28.71 6.04 12.88
CA THR A 437 29.14 7.11 11.97
C THR A 437 29.78 6.48 10.72
N LEU A 438 29.57 7.09 9.54
CA LEU A 438 30.01 6.50 8.27
C LEU A 438 31.53 6.50 8.08
N ASP A 439 32.30 7.20 8.90
CA ASP A 439 33.77 7.07 8.95
C ASP A 439 34.25 5.75 9.54
N GLN A 440 33.34 4.98 10.17
CA GLN A 440 33.63 3.64 10.65
C GLN A 440 33.41 2.57 9.56
N CYS A 441 32.73 2.91 8.47
CA CYS A 441 32.54 2.03 7.33
C CYS A 441 33.74 2.12 6.36
N GLU A 442 34.16 0.99 5.80
CA GLU A 442 35.20 0.95 4.77
C GLU A 442 34.61 1.30 3.40
N VAL A 443 35.27 2.19 2.67
CA VAL A 443 34.92 2.47 1.27
C VAL A 443 35.46 1.36 0.38
N VAL A 444 34.58 0.46 -0.05
CA VAL A 444 34.92 -0.69 -0.92
C VAL A 444 35.10 -0.24 -2.37
N SER A 445 34.21 0.62 -2.86
CA SER A 445 34.30 1.20 -4.20
C SER A 445 33.71 2.59 -4.25
N GLY A 446 34.01 3.34 -5.34
CA GLY A 446 33.56 4.71 -5.51
C GLY A 446 34.33 5.70 -4.67
N GLY A 447 33.65 6.74 -4.20
CA GLY A 447 34.25 7.81 -3.38
C GLY A 447 33.20 8.83 -2.93
N ALA A 448 33.67 10.00 -2.46
CA ALA A 448 32.77 11.02 -1.93
C ALA A 448 31.89 11.74 -2.97
N ILE A 449 31.94 11.37 -4.25
CA ILE A 449 31.14 12.02 -5.30
C ILE A 449 30.26 10.96 -5.96
N VAL A 450 28.95 11.15 -5.84
CA VAL A 450 27.94 10.30 -6.48
C VAL A 450 27.28 11.02 -7.65
N THR A 451 26.92 10.25 -8.67
CA THR A 451 26.24 10.72 -9.88
C THR A 451 25.14 9.73 -10.27
N THR A 452 24.39 10.03 -11.30
CA THR A 452 23.39 9.10 -11.86
C THR A 452 23.99 7.83 -12.50
N THR A 453 25.32 7.75 -12.61
CA THR A 453 26.04 6.62 -13.26
C THR A 453 27.20 6.07 -12.42
N SER A 454 27.40 6.58 -11.21
CA SER A 454 28.44 6.12 -10.29
C SER A 454 27.85 5.86 -8.91
N GLU A 455 28.33 4.82 -8.29
CA GLU A 455 27.95 4.42 -6.93
C GLU A 455 29.13 4.56 -5.97
N THR A 456 28.81 4.64 -4.69
CA THR A 456 29.75 4.49 -3.60
C THR A 456 29.28 3.33 -2.73
N VAL A 457 30.12 2.34 -2.55
CA VAL A 457 29.84 1.15 -1.73
C VAL A 457 30.60 1.25 -0.44
N LEU A 458 29.90 1.15 0.66
CA LEU A 458 30.44 1.14 2.02
C LEU A 458 30.20 -0.23 2.65
N ASP A 459 31.23 -0.79 3.25
CA ASP A 459 31.14 -1.94 4.14
C ASP A 459 31.21 -1.46 5.60
N CYS A 460 30.11 -1.59 6.31
CA CYS A 460 30.01 -1.15 7.70
C CYS A 460 30.44 -2.23 8.72
N GLY A 461 31.09 -3.28 8.22
CA GLY A 461 31.72 -4.31 9.02
C GLY A 461 30.84 -5.51 9.31
N ALA A 462 31.50 -6.57 9.78
CA ALA A 462 30.82 -7.81 10.13
C ALA A 462 30.17 -7.72 11.51
N MET A 463 29.00 -8.32 11.63
CA MET A 463 28.31 -8.46 12.91
C MET A 463 29.11 -9.41 13.84
N GLU A 464 29.33 -9.01 15.10
CA GLU A 464 30.00 -9.86 16.09
C GLU A 464 29.10 -11.01 16.57
N GLU A 465 27.80 -10.77 16.60
CA GLU A 465 26.72 -11.71 16.94
C GLU A 465 25.57 -11.53 15.97
N ASP A 466 24.58 -12.41 16.00
CA ASP A 466 23.39 -12.27 15.18
C ASP A 466 22.69 -10.95 15.52
N PHE A 467 22.44 -10.14 14.51
CA PHE A 467 21.93 -8.79 14.67
C PHE A 467 20.62 -8.61 13.91
N ARG A 468 19.55 -8.34 14.63
CA ARG A 468 18.23 -8.10 14.06
C ARG A 468 17.99 -6.61 13.86
N ILE A 469 17.68 -6.20 12.63
CA ILE A 469 17.26 -4.84 12.29
C ILE A 469 15.74 -4.86 12.13
N ILE A 470 15.07 -3.95 12.79
CA ILE A 470 13.60 -3.85 12.76
C ILE A 470 13.13 -2.42 12.52
N GLY A 471 11.85 -2.26 12.15
CA GLY A 471 11.25 -0.95 11.99
C GLY A 471 11.85 -0.19 10.81
N MET A 472 12.02 1.13 10.97
CA MET A 472 12.50 2.04 9.94
C MET A 472 13.86 2.64 10.36
N PRO A 473 14.99 2.01 9.99
CA PRO A 473 16.31 2.60 10.23
C PRO A 473 16.42 4.00 9.63
N THR A 474 17.26 4.84 10.23
CA THR A 474 17.44 6.22 9.76
C THR A 474 18.87 6.49 9.34
N LEU A 475 19.04 7.28 8.30
CA LEU A 475 20.33 7.78 7.83
C LEU A 475 20.33 9.30 7.81
N HIS A 476 21.21 9.89 8.57
CA HIS A 476 21.56 11.29 8.43
C HIS A 476 22.79 11.39 7.55
N MET A 477 22.66 11.98 6.38
CA MET A 477 23.73 12.07 5.39
C MET A 477 24.14 13.53 5.19
N GLY A 478 25.36 13.88 5.58
CA GLY A 478 25.96 15.14 5.18
C GLY A 478 26.23 15.15 3.68
N ALA A 479 25.66 16.10 2.96
CA ALA A 479 25.79 16.21 1.52
C ALA A 479 26.06 17.66 1.08
N ARG A 480 26.73 17.82 -0.08
CA ARG A 480 26.95 19.12 -0.69
C ARG A 480 26.63 19.05 -2.17
N ILE A 481 25.72 19.90 -2.61
CA ILE A 481 25.37 20.03 -4.02
C ILE A 481 26.48 20.72 -4.81
N SER A 482 26.54 20.44 -6.11
CA SER A 482 27.45 21.11 -7.04
C SER A 482 27.25 22.62 -7.04
N ILE A 483 28.32 23.40 -7.27
CA ILE A 483 28.24 24.87 -7.43
C ILE A 483 27.41 25.32 -8.64
N ALA A 484 27.05 24.39 -9.53
CA ALA A 484 26.19 24.63 -10.69
C ALA A 484 24.77 24.05 -10.48
N ALA A 485 24.48 23.46 -9.31
CA ALA A 485 23.23 22.80 -9.03
C ALA A 485 22.34 23.66 -8.12
N THR A 486 21.03 23.44 -8.22
CA THR A 486 20.00 23.97 -7.30
C THR A 486 19.41 22.89 -6.40
N SER A 487 19.74 21.63 -6.66
CA SER A 487 19.41 20.47 -5.83
C SER A 487 20.38 19.31 -6.11
N GLY A 488 20.13 18.18 -5.47
CA GLY A 488 20.77 16.89 -5.69
C GLY A 488 19.82 15.79 -5.29
N HIS A 489 20.12 14.58 -5.69
CA HIS A 489 19.33 13.40 -5.38
C HIS A 489 20.21 12.33 -4.75
N LEU A 490 19.68 11.62 -3.77
CA LEU A 490 20.34 10.49 -3.13
C LEU A 490 19.37 9.31 -3.08
N PHE A 491 19.88 8.14 -3.42
CA PHE A 491 19.25 6.86 -3.20
C PHE A 491 20.26 5.97 -2.48
N ILE A 492 19.84 5.36 -1.40
CA ILE A 492 20.69 4.51 -0.57
C ILE A 492 20.03 3.16 -0.40
N GLU A 493 20.70 2.13 -0.86
CA GLU A 493 20.30 0.75 -0.68
C GLU A 493 21.09 0.14 0.48
N MET A 494 20.40 -0.65 1.31
CA MET A 494 20.98 -1.46 2.37
C MET A 494 20.98 -2.91 1.92
N GLN A 495 22.14 -3.56 1.98
CA GLN A 495 22.30 -4.95 1.56
C GLN A 495 22.95 -5.82 2.65
N ARG A 496 22.63 -7.10 2.62
CA ARG A 496 23.35 -8.14 3.33
C ARG A 496 24.60 -8.55 2.53
N GLY A 497 25.76 -8.56 3.17
CA GLY A 497 27.04 -8.76 2.48
C GLY A 497 27.25 -10.16 1.92
N SER A 498 26.74 -11.20 2.59
CA SER A 498 26.99 -12.61 2.21
C SER A 498 26.33 -13.01 0.89
N ASP A 499 25.14 -12.49 0.58
CA ASP A 499 24.34 -12.87 -0.59
C ASP A 499 23.92 -11.68 -1.46
N GLY A 500 24.18 -10.44 -0.99
CA GLY A 500 23.78 -9.23 -1.68
C GLY A 500 22.28 -8.95 -1.64
N ALA A 501 21.56 -9.55 -0.69
CA ALA A 501 20.14 -9.35 -0.53
C ALA A 501 19.81 -7.88 -0.24
N HIS A 502 18.91 -7.28 -1.00
CA HIS A 502 18.40 -5.94 -0.79
C HIS A 502 17.46 -5.92 0.43
N LEU A 503 17.90 -5.35 1.52
CA LEU A 503 17.14 -5.31 2.78
C LEU A 503 16.12 -4.17 2.83
N GLY A 504 16.39 -3.09 2.14
CA GLY A 504 15.55 -1.91 2.05
C GLY A 504 16.32 -0.71 1.53
N HIS A 505 15.61 0.37 1.26
CA HIS A 505 16.22 1.58 0.69
C HIS A 505 15.67 2.87 1.31
N ALA A 506 16.43 3.93 1.15
CA ALA A 506 16.07 5.30 1.50
C ALA A 506 16.32 6.24 0.32
N VAL A 507 15.51 7.27 0.18
CA VAL A 507 15.59 8.19 -0.97
C VAL A 507 15.30 9.62 -0.54
N MET A 508 15.93 10.58 -1.23
CA MET A 508 15.68 12.00 -1.00
C MET A 508 16.08 12.87 -2.18
N ASP A 509 15.23 13.81 -2.55
CA ASP A 509 15.65 15.05 -3.20
C ASP A 509 16.14 16.03 -2.12
N LEU A 510 17.36 16.51 -2.24
CA LEU A 510 18.00 17.33 -1.19
C LEU A 510 17.29 18.65 -0.90
N ARG A 511 16.37 19.09 -1.76
CA ARG A 511 15.47 20.21 -1.45
C ARG A 511 14.54 19.90 -0.28
N PHE A 512 14.29 18.61 -0.03
CA PHE A 512 13.46 18.10 1.06
C PHE A 512 14.31 17.47 2.18
N SER A 513 15.49 18.06 2.44
CA SER A 513 16.47 17.50 3.38
C SER A 513 15.96 17.31 4.81
N ASP A 514 14.92 18.05 5.19
CA ASP A 514 14.24 17.90 6.50
C ASP A 514 13.09 16.86 6.46
N GLY A 515 12.87 16.21 5.32
CA GLY A 515 11.75 15.28 5.11
C GLY A 515 10.42 16.00 4.83
N GLY A 516 9.35 15.21 4.69
CA GLY A 516 7.99 15.74 4.53
C GLY A 516 7.65 16.23 3.13
N ARG A 517 6.62 17.07 3.04
CA ARG A 517 5.97 17.53 1.80
C ARG A 517 6.40 18.92 1.32
N GLU A 518 7.19 19.64 2.10
CA GLU A 518 7.60 21.01 1.77
C GLU A 518 9.13 21.07 1.58
N GLY A 519 9.54 21.50 0.42
CA GLY A 519 10.95 21.63 0.07
C GLY A 519 11.48 23.04 0.29
N SER A 520 12.81 23.15 0.35
CA SER A 520 13.54 24.40 0.52
C SER A 520 14.42 24.70 -0.69
N VAL A 521 14.57 26.00 -1.01
CA VAL A 521 15.49 26.43 -2.07
C VAL A 521 16.91 26.32 -1.55
N LEU A 522 17.73 25.50 -2.22
CA LEU A 522 19.12 25.32 -1.89
C LEU A 522 20.03 26.34 -2.62
N ILE A 523 21.10 26.74 -1.96
CA ILE A 523 22.14 27.61 -2.56
C ILE A 523 23.17 26.73 -3.27
N PRO A 524 23.57 27.03 -4.54
CA PRO A 524 24.62 26.31 -5.23
C PRO A 524 25.89 26.15 -4.41
N GLY A 525 26.35 24.90 -4.26
CA GLY A 525 27.49 24.56 -3.41
C GLY A 525 27.17 24.45 -1.90
N GLU A 526 25.91 24.60 -1.52
CA GLU A 526 25.47 24.46 -0.13
C GLU A 526 25.69 23.04 0.40
N THR A 527 25.96 22.96 1.69
CA THR A 527 26.00 21.71 2.44
C THR A 527 24.70 21.56 3.21
N VAL A 528 24.05 20.42 3.08
CA VAL A 528 22.82 20.05 3.76
C VAL A 528 23.03 18.78 4.56
N LEU A 529 22.19 18.55 5.55
CA LEU A 529 22.07 17.28 6.27
C LEU A 529 20.75 16.63 5.83
N ALA A 530 20.83 15.61 5.01
CA ALA A 530 19.67 14.85 4.57
C ALA A 530 19.26 13.87 5.66
N GLN A 531 18.00 13.91 6.09
CA GLN A 531 17.41 13.00 7.08
C GLN A 531 16.49 12.04 6.37
N MET A 532 16.91 10.78 6.25
CA MET A 532 16.21 9.74 5.49
C MET A 532 15.84 8.57 6.38
N GLU A 533 14.67 8.02 6.16
CA GLU A 533 14.24 6.75 6.74
C GLU A 533 14.30 5.67 5.68
N PHE A 534 14.80 4.50 6.03
CA PHE A 534 14.66 3.31 5.21
C PHE A 534 13.22 2.80 5.24
N LEU A 535 12.85 2.00 4.25
CA LEU A 535 11.59 1.25 4.32
C LEU A 535 11.56 0.35 5.55
N PRO A 536 10.38 0.08 6.11
CA PRO A 536 10.23 -0.85 7.23
C PRO A 536 10.82 -2.21 6.89
N MET A 537 11.51 -2.79 7.85
CA MET A 537 12.15 -4.10 7.69
C MET A 537 12.14 -4.89 8.99
N ASP A 538 12.22 -6.19 8.87
CA ASP A 538 12.52 -7.13 9.94
C ASP A 538 13.47 -8.18 9.39
N VAL A 539 14.76 -7.93 9.57
CA VAL A 539 15.82 -8.69 8.92
C VAL A 539 16.89 -9.10 9.93
N VAL A 540 17.50 -10.23 9.69
CA VAL A 540 18.58 -10.76 10.53
C VAL A 540 19.88 -10.78 9.73
N LEU A 541 20.91 -10.16 10.29
CA LEU A 541 22.28 -10.28 9.84
C LEU A 541 22.98 -11.31 10.73
N PRO A 542 23.31 -12.51 10.22
CA PRO A 542 24.01 -13.54 10.99
C PRO A 542 25.40 -13.07 11.46
N ALA A 543 25.88 -13.63 12.55
CA ALA A 543 27.25 -13.41 13.03
C ALA A 543 28.28 -13.66 11.91
N GLY A 544 29.15 -12.70 11.69
CA GLY A 544 30.15 -12.73 10.62
C GLY A 544 29.66 -12.18 9.27
N ASP A 545 28.38 -11.84 9.13
CA ASP A 545 27.89 -11.18 7.92
C ASP A 545 28.07 -9.65 7.98
N ASN A 546 28.23 -9.04 6.83
CA ASN A 546 28.50 -7.60 6.71
C ASN A 546 27.24 -6.83 6.34
N LEU A 547 27.14 -5.61 6.86
CA LEU A 547 26.16 -4.62 6.40
C LEU A 547 26.78 -3.74 5.32
N ILE A 548 26.17 -3.75 4.14
CA ILE A 548 26.62 -2.97 2.99
C ILE A 548 25.65 -1.83 2.71
N LEU A 549 26.17 -0.63 2.44
CA LEU A 549 25.40 0.49 1.92
C LEU A 549 25.88 0.82 0.51
N ILE A 550 24.94 0.93 -0.42
CA ILE A 550 25.18 1.39 -1.79
C ILE A 550 24.54 2.75 -1.97
N ILE A 551 25.32 3.77 -2.25
CA ILE A 551 24.86 5.15 -2.36
C ILE A 551 24.97 5.58 -3.82
N THR A 552 23.84 5.98 -4.39
CA THR A 552 23.71 6.41 -5.80
C THR A 552 22.85 7.68 -5.88
N GLN A 553 22.56 8.14 -7.09
CA GLN A 553 21.52 9.15 -7.35
C GLN A 553 20.25 8.57 -8.00
N THR A 554 20.26 7.30 -8.35
CA THR A 554 19.11 6.59 -8.97
C THR A 554 19.05 5.19 -8.39
N GLY A 555 17.88 4.67 -8.20
CA GLY A 555 17.73 3.29 -7.77
C GLY A 555 16.27 2.91 -7.71
N GLU A 556 16.00 1.64 -7.89
CA GLU A 556 14.66 1.08 -7.93
C GLU A 556 13.72 1.94 -8.78
N ASP A 557 12.62 2.30 -8.24
CA ASP A 557 11.58 3.06 -8.91
C ASP A 557 11.74 4.59 -8.81
N TYR A 558 12.76 5.07 -8.08
CA TYR A 558 12.93 6.50 -7.83
C TYR A 558 13.81 7.18 -8.88
N VAL A 559 13.29 8.26 -9.46
CA VAL A 559 13.91 9.00 -10.55
C VAL A 559 14.24 10.42 -10.09
N PRO A 560 15.51 10.85 -10.20
CA PRO A 560 15.88 12.22 -9.86
C PRO A 560 15.21 13.23 -10.81
N SER A 561 14.77 14.35 -10.25
CA SER A 561 14.36 15.51 -11.05
C SER A 561 15.53 15.98 -11.96
N PRO A 562 15.26 16.50 -13.17
CA PRO A 562 16.30 17.07 -14.03
C PRO A 562 17.19 18.12 -13.36
N VAL A 563 16.65 18.87 -12.40
CA VAL A 563 17.41 19.85 -11.63
C VAL A 563 18.29 19.24 -10.53
N SER A 564 18.10 17.95 -10.24
CA SER A 564 18.79 17.21 -9.18
C SER A 564 19.84 16.21 -9.70
N THR A 565 20.12 16.18 -11.01
CA THR A 565 21.01 15.18 -11.65
C THR A 565 22.50 15.53 -11.63
N LEU A 566 22.88 16.72 -11.15
CA LEU A 566 24.29 17.09 -11.06
C LEU A 566 24.96 16.36 -9.88
N PRO A 567 26.30 16.13 -9.96
CA PRO A 567 27.02 15.40 -8.93
C PRO A 567 26.81 15.97 -7.52
N VAL A 568 26.61 15.07 -6.56
CA VAL A 568 26.53 15.36 -5.12
C VAL A 568 27.81 14.88 -4.44
N THR A 569 28.38 15.69 -3.58
CA THR A 569 29.46 15.28 -2.68
C THR A 569 28.87 14.83 -1.37
N ILE A 570 29.03 13.55 -1.02
CA ILE A 570 28.62 12.99 0.28
C ILE A 570 29.78 13.07 1.28
N PHE A 571 29.45 13.20 2.56
CA PHE A 571 30.46 13.23 3.62
C PHE A 571 30.50 11.88 4.33
N LEU A 572 31.59 11.16 4.13
CA LEU A 572 31.86 9.85 4.75
C LEU A 572 32.67 10.07 6.03
N ASP A 573 32.11 10.86 6.95
CA ASP A 573 32.73 11.23 8.22
C ASP A 573 31.66 11.34 9.32
N ASP A 574 31.99 11.91 10.48
CA ASP A 574 31.12 12.06 11.65
C ASP A 574 29.87 12.94 11.41
N ARG A 575 29.75 13.57 10.25
CA ARG A 575 28.55 14.31 9.83
C ARG A 575 27.45 13.39 9.27
N SER A 576 27.79 12.15 9.01
CA SER A 576 26.83 11.16 8.49
C SER A 576 26.73 9.99 9.46
N THR A 577 25.50 9.67 9.85
CA THR A 577 25.21 8.62 10.85
C THR A 577 24.11 7.70 10.38
N LEU A 578 24.34 6.40 10.51
CA LEU A 578 23.34 5.36 10.35
C LEU A 578 22.85 4.94 11.74
N SER A 579 21.56 4.98 11.94
CA SER A 579 20.90 4.52 13.16
C SER A 579 20.04 3.30 12.84
N LEU A 580 20.40 2.17 13.40
CA LEU A 580 19.69 0.90 13.26
C LEU A 580 18.86 0.65 14.51
N SER A 581 17.58 0.39 14.34
CA SER A 581 16.70 -0.06 15.40
C SER A 581 16.81 -1.59 15.51
N THR A 582 16.95 -2.10 16.72
CA THR A 582 17.18 -3.52 16.99
C THR A 582 16.42 -4.01 18.20
N ILE A 583 16.15 -5.30 18.25
CA ILE A 583 15.63 -6.01 19.43
C ILE A 583 16.32 -7.36 19.56
N THR A 584 16.32 -7.89 20.76
CA THR A 584 16.72 -9.27 21.02
C THR A 584 15.47 -10.14 21.11
N ARG A 585 15.37 -11.13 20.23
CA ARG A 585 14.36 -12.20 20.25
C ARG A 585 15.05 -13.53 19.99
N THR A 586 14.63 -14.54 20.70
CA THR A 586 15.19 -15.89 20.63
C THR A 586 14.25 -16.84 19.90
N CYS A 587 14.70 -18.05 19.65
CA CYS A 587 13.88 -19.12 19.07
C CYS A 587 12.62 -19.43 19.89
N GLU A 588 12.65 -19.19 21.19
CA GLU A 588 11.50 -19.40 22.09
C GLU A 588 10.38 -18.39 21.84
N ASP A 589 10.71 -17.25 21.23
CA ASP A 589 9.74 -16.20 20.88
C ASP A 589 9.02 -16.47 19.55
N LEU A 590 9.48 -17.46 18.79
CA LEU A 590 8.91 -17.80 17.49
C LEU A 590 7.74 -18.78 17.59
N PHE A 591 6.82 -18.69 16.65
CA PHE A 591 5.77 -19.68 16.47
C PHE A 591 5.69 -20.15 15.01
N LEU A 592 5.12 -21.33 14.80
CA LEU A 592 4.84 -21.87 13.47
C LEU A 592 3.36 -21.65 13.13
N PRO A 593 3.04 -20.90 12.08
CA PRO A 593 1.70 -20.90 11.54
C PRO A 593 1.26 -22.30 11.10
N PRO A 594 -0.03 -22.61 11.12
CA PRO A 594 -0.52 -23.86 10.58
C PRO A 594 -0.04 -24.07 9.14
N MET A 595 0.48 -25.25 8.83
CA MET A 595 1.06 -25.65 7.54
C MET A 595 2.55 -25.38 7.33
N GLN A 596 3.24 -24.73 8.24
CA GLN A 596 4.69 -24.77 8.30
C GLN A 596 5.13 -25.98 9.15
N GLU A 597 5.90 -26.88 8.56
CA GLU A 597 6.37 -28.08 9.24
C GLU A 597 7.74 -27.92 9.90
N GLU A 598 8.52 -26.93 9.46
CA GLU A 598 9.88 -26.68 9.98
C GLU A 598 10.09 -25.18 10.20
N TYR A 599 10.81 -24.83 11.27
CA TYR A 599 11.40 -23.51 11.39
C TYR A 599 12.44 -23.33 10.29
N PRO A 600 12.37 -22.28 9.49
CA PRO A 600 13.54 -21.82 8.78
C PRO A 600 14.58 -21.45 9.83
N MET A 601 15.83 -21.33 9.49
CA MET A 601 16.92 -21.16 10.46
C MET A 601 16.52 -20.27 11.63
N CYS A 602 16.45 -20.84 12.81
CA CYS A 602 16.42 -20.07 14.04
C CYS A 602 17.86 -19.81 14.44
N ILE A 603 18.19 -18.57 14.65
CA ILE A 603 19.49 -18.13 15.08
C ILE A 603 19.36 -17.78 16.57
N ASP A 604 20.04 -18.54 17.44
CA ASP A 604 20.07 -18.33 18.90
C ASP A 604 21.13 -17.31 19.29
#